data_e0d5ca68f6a4a6648190c0db9cadf810
#
_entry.id   e0d5ca68f6a4a6648190c0db9cadf810
#
_cell.length_a   1.000
_cell.length_b   1.000
_cell.length_c   1.000
_cell.angle_alpha   90.00
_cell.angle_beta   90.00
_cell.angle_gamma   90.00
#
_symmetry.space_group_name_H-M   'P 1'
#
loop_
_entity.id
_entity.type
_entity.pdbx_description
1 polymer ?
#
loop_
_entity_poly.entity_id
_entity_poly.type
_entity_poly.pdbx_seq_one_letter_code
_entity_poly.pdbx_strand_id
1 'polypeptide(L)'
;MKVEIITTGTELLLGEILNTNVQYLSRKLNNIGFDVLYHTTVGDNPERMRAVLEQAMQRADIIITSGGLGPTRGDITKEMVMEVCHTEGYLDLDTWGRIDAYFAKKGLCPSQNNEKQAYVPIGAEVLQNDVGTAPGLWLEYKDKIFIMLPGPPSELTDVCEKQLLPRMLQRFSEHGIIMSRTLHLRGIGESMVASKLDELIMAQTNPTIALYARYGEILIRLTAKAANDKEVAVMLDSMEAKVRKSVDNYIYGVDDATLAACLGQELLKQGKTIAFAESCSGGLASSLVTDVPGSSEYLLGSIVSYTNMAKQKLLNVQADTLAKYGAVSRETACEMALGVRKQLGSDYGVSITGNAGPGASEGKPVGLVYIAVATDDVVYCQEHRFMSTRTENKLRIAQTAISMAIDKLLEEKNNMEDKH
;
A
#
# COMPACT_ATOMS: atom_id res chain seq x y z
N MET A 1 -10.26 10.97 -20.79
CA MET A 1 -10.87 9.78 -21.44
C MET A 1 -11.41 8.87 -20.34
N LYS A 2 -12.60 8.34 -20.58
CA LYS A 2 -13.30 7.46 -19.63
C LYS A 2 -12.81 6.03 -19.75
N VAL A 3 -12.42 5.44 -18.63
CA VAL A 3 -11.92 4.06 -18.56
C VAL A 3 -12.89 3.19 -17.76
N GLU A 4 -13.13 1.98 -18.24
CA GLU A 4 -13.74 0.90 -17.47
C GLU A 4 -12.75 -0.25 -17.31
N ILE A 5 -12.61 -0.75 -16.09
CA ILE A 5 -11.80 -1.93 -15.78
C ILE A 5 -12.74 -3.11 -15.54
N ILE A 6 -12.58 -4.17 -16.34
CA ILE A 6 -13.33 -5.41 -16.23
C ILE A 6 -12.40 -6.51 -15.76
N THR A 7 -12.69 -7.09 -14.60
CA THR A 7 -11.92 -8.23 -14.07
C THR A 7 -12.71 -9.52 -14.25
N THR A 8 -12.00 -10.56 -14.65
CA THR A 8 -12.60 -11.88 -14.91
C THR A 8 -12.06 -12.90 -13.92
N GLY A 9 -12.95 -13.70 -13.37
CA GLY A 9 -12.62 -14.78 -12.45
C GLY A 9 -13.78 -15.07 -11.51
N THR A 10 -14.17 -16.32 -11.45
CA THR A 10 -15.23 -16.77 -10.56
C THR A 10 -14.83 -16.64 -9.09
N GLU A 11 -13.54 -16.83 -8.75
CA GLU A 11 -12.96 -16.67 -7.43
C GLU A 11 -13.08 -15.22 -6.89
N LEU A 12 -13.05 -14.22 -7.79
CA LEU A 12 -13.30 -12.82 -7.42
C LEU A 12 -14.75 -12.58 -7.00
N LEU A 13 -15.71 -13.19 -7.73
CA LEU A 13 -17.13 -13.08 -7.40
C LEU A 13 -17.48 -13.82 -6.11
N LEU A 14 -16.81 -14.94 -5.82
CA LEU A 14 -17.00 -15.70 -4.59
C LEU A 14 -16.32 -15.03 -3.38
N GLY A 15 -15.48 -14.02 -3.61
CA GLY A 15 -14.74 -13.33 -2.55
C GLY A 15 -13.60 -14.16 -1.95
N GLU A 16 -13.13 -15.17 -2.66
CA GLU A 16 -12.01 -16.02 -2.21
C GLU A 16 -10.67 -15.28 -2.25
N ILE A 17 -10.54 -14.32 -3.18
CA ILE A 17 -9.37 -13.45 -3.31
C ILE A 17 -9.76 -11.99 -3.41
N LEU A 18 -8.86 -11.10 -3.00
CA LEU A 18 -9.01 -9.65 -3.16
C LEU A 18 -8.66 -9.23 -4.58
N ASN A 19 -9.46 -8.33 -5.16
CA ASN A 19 -9.20 -7.75 -6.46
C ASN A 19 -8.13 -6.66 -6.41
N THR A 20 -6.86 -7.05 -6.25
CA THR A 20 -5.73 -6.14 -6.18
C THR A 20 -5.39 -5.52 -7.53
N ASN A 21 -5.72 -6.18 -8.64
CA ASN A 21 -5.47 -5.68 -10.00
C ASN A 21 -6.27 -4.40 -10.29
N VAL A 22 -7.55 -4.35 -9.90
CA VAL A 22 -8.36 -3.13 -10.04
C VAL A 22 -7.75 -1.97 -9.26
N GLN A 23 -7.35 -2.21 -8.01
CA GLN A 23 -6.71 -1.18 -7.19
C GLN A 23 -5.42 -0.64 -7.85
N TYR A 24 -4.57 -1.54 -8.33
CA TYR A 24 -3.31 -1.19 -8.99
C TYR A 24 -3.57 -0.37 -10.27
N LEU A 25 -4.39 -0.89 -11.20
CA LEU A 25 -4.70 -0.23 -12.45
C LEU A 25 -5.35 1.14 -12.24
N SER A 26 -6.33 1.24 -11.33
CA SER A 26 -6.98 2.52 -11.03
C SER A 26 -5.99 3.57 -10.54
N ARG A 27 -5.06 3.20 -9.65
CA ARG A 27 -4.01 4.12 -9.18
C ARG A 27 -3.10 4.58 -10.32
N LYS A 28 -2.63 3.65 -11.15
CA LYS A 28 -1.70 3.97 -12.26
C LYS A 28 -2.37 4.82 -13.33
N LEU A 29 -3.57 4.47 -13.75
CA LEU A 29 -4.31 5.20 -14.78
C LEU A 29 -4.72 6.60 -14.33
N ASN A 30 -5.23 6.75 -13.11
CA ASN A 30 -5.53 8.06 -12.54
C ASN A 30 -4.28 8.95 -12.44
N ASN A 31 -3.12 8.38 -12.11
CA ASN A 31 -1.88 9.13 -12.03
C ASN A 31 -1.41 9.69 -13.39
N ILE A 32 -1.78 9.05 -14.49
CA ILE A 32 -1.46 9.51 -15.86
C ILE A 32 -2.65 10.18 -16.57
N GLY A 33 -3.70 10.55 -15.83
CA GLY A 33 -4.76 11.43 -16.33
C GLY A 33 -5.97 10.78 -16.95
N PHE A 34 -6.19 9.50 -16.72
CA PHE A 34 -7.37 8.81 -17.19
C PHE A 34 -8.43 8.70 -16.10
N ASP A 35 -9.67 8.95 -16.47
CA ASP A 35 -10.82 8.89 -15.55
C ASP A 35 -11.35 7.46 -15.47
N VAL A 36 -10.92 6.69 -14.48
CA VAL A 36 -11.47 5.36 -14.21
C VAL A 36 -12.83 5.52 -13.56
N LEU A 37 -13.90 5.36 -14.33
CA LEU A 37 -15.28 5.62 -13.90
C LEU A 37 -16.03 4.35 -13.48
N TYR A 38 -15.64 3.20 -14.00
CA TYR A 38 -16.34 1.95 -13.73
C TYR A 38 -15.39 0.80 -13.45
N HIS A 39 -15.78 -0.02 -12.48
CA HIS A 39 -15.19 -1.33 -12.22
C HIS A 39 -16.27 -2.38 -12.32
N THR A 40 -16.05 -3.38 -13.17
CA THR A 40 -16.96 -4.51 -13.32
C THR A 40 -16.23 -5.81 -13.09
N THR A 41 -16.79 -6.70 -12.28
CA THR A 41 -16.26 -8.06 -12.10
C THR A 41 -17.25 -9.04 -12.69
N VAL A 42 -16.78 -9.97 -13.51
CA VAL A 42 -17.60 -10.98 -14.18
C VAL A 42 -16.96 -12.36 -14.04
N GLY A 43 -17.77 -13.41 -13.85
CA GLY A 43 -17.29 -14.79 -13.85
C GLY A 43 -17.10 -15.32 -15.28
N ASP A 44 -16.46 -16.48 -15.39
CA ASP A 44 -16.06 -17.14 -16.62
C ASP A 44 -17.28 -17.73 -17.38
N ASN A 45 -18.14 -16.83 -17.85
CA ASN A 45 -19.36 -17.17 -18.59
C ASN A 45 -19.47 -16.29 -19.84
N PRO A 46 -19.57 -16.89 -21.07
CA PRO A 46 -19.56 -16.15 -22.32
C PRO A 46 -20.67 -15.11 -22.44
N GLU A 47 -21.91 -15.46 -22.09
CA GLU A 47 -23.07 -14.57 -22.23
C GLU A 47 -22.94 -13.34 -21.30
N ARG A 48 -22.54 -13.55 -20.06
CA ARG A 48 -22.31 -12.46 -19.09
C ARG A 48 -21.16 -11.57 -19.51
N MET A 49 -20.06 -12.18 -19.99
CA MET A 49 -18.88 -11.42 -20.44
C MET A 49 -19.25 -10.55 -21.66
N ARG A 50 -19.98 -11.10 -22.64
CA ARG A 50 -20.47 -10.33 -23.79
C ARG A 50 -21.31 -9.13 -23.34
N ALA A 51 -22.30 -9.36 -22.48
CA ALA A 51 -23.17 -8.29 -22.00
C ALA A 51 -22.37 -7.17 -21.28
N VAL A 52 -21.37 -7.53 -20.48
CA VAL A 52 -20.51 -6.56 -19.80
C VAL A 52 -19.66 -5.77 -20.79
N LEU A 53 -19.05 -6.43 -21.80
CA LEU A 53 -18.25 -5.77 -22.83
C LEU A 53 -19.10 -4.82 -23.68
N GLU A 54 -20.28 -5.23 -24.11
CA GLU A 54 -21.24 -4.40 -24.87
C GLU A 54 -21.66 -3.17 -24.04
N GLN A 55 -21.93 -3.34 -22.75
CA GLN A 55 -22.26 -2.22 -21.86
C GLN A 55 -21.07 -1.26 -21.70
N ALA A 56 -19.86 -1.78 -21.53
CA ALA A 56 -18.65 -0.98 -21.40
C ALA A 56 -18.39 -0.13 -22.66
N MET A 57 -18.64 -0.67 -23.85
CA MET A 57 -18.53 0.06 -25.12
C MET A 57 -19.46 1.27 -25.19
N GLN A 58 -20.58 1.27 -24.49
CA GLN A 58 -21.54 2.39 -24.51
C GLN A 58 -21.10 3.56 -23.62
N ARG A 59 -20.25 3.31 -22.58
CA ARG A 59 -20.00 4.29 -21.53
C ARG A 59 -18.52 4.62 -21.29
N ALA A 60 -17.59 3.83 -21.86
CA ALA A 60 -16.17 4.06 -21.74
C ALA A 60 -15.51 4.23 -23.11
N ASP A 61 -14.38 4.94 -23.14
CA ASP A 61 -13.54 5.13 -24.33
C ASP A 61 -12.46 4.04 -24.39
N ILE A 62 -11.99 3.62 -23.21
CA ILE A 62 -10.98 2.57 -23.04
C ILE A 62 -11.56 1.49 -22.12
N ILE A 63 -11.53 0.26 -22.57
CA ILE A 63 -11.98 -0.93 -21.85
C ILE A 63 -10.75 -1.78 -21.53
N ILE A 64 -10.43 -1.91 -20.25
CA ILE A 64 -9.28 -2.70 -19.80
C ILE A 64 -9.81 -3.97 -19.15
N THR A 65 -9.46 -5.13 -19.70
CA THR A 65 -9.78 -6.41 -19.05
C THR A 65 -8.57 -6.94 -18.31
N SER A 66 -8.77 -7.64 -17.19
CA SER A 66 -7.74 -8.34 -16.44
C SER A 66 -8.20 -9.74 -16.09
N GLY A 67 -7.48 -10.74 -16.58
CA GLY A 67 -7.78 -12.16 -16.48
C GLY A 67 -8.41 -12.77 -17.74
N GLY A 68 -8.54 -14.10 -17.73
CA GLY A 68 -9.13 -14.87 -18.83
C GLY A 68 -8.30 -14.94 -20.12
N LEU A 69 -6.95 -14.77 -20.00
CA LEU A 69 -5.98 -14.92 -21.11
C LEU A 69 -5.15 -16.21 -21.02
N GLY A 70 -5.41 -17.04 -20.05
CA GLY A 70 -4.70 -18.29 -19.83
C GLY A 70 -5.06 -19.39 -20.86
N PRO A 71 -4.51 -20.60 -20.67
CA PRO A 71 -4.69 -21.71 -21.59
C PRO A 71 -5.94 -22.56 -21.31
N THR A 72 -6.69 -22.26 -20.26
CA THR A 72 -7.82 -23.10 -19.83
C THR A 72 -9.11 -22.80 -20.61
N ARG A 73 -10.10 -23.66 -20.45
CA ARG A 73 -11.41 -23.44 -21.08
C ARG A 73 -12.18 -22.25 -20.48
N GLY A 74 -11.87 -21.88 -19.24
CA GLY A 74 -12.46 -20.73 -18.57
C GLY A 74 -11.85 -19.40 -19.02
N ASP A 75 -10.68 -19.42 -19.63
CA ASP A 75 -10.01 -18.22 -20.15
C ASP A 75 -10.65 -17.80 -21.48
N ILE A 76 -11.71 -17.01 -21.42
CA ILE A 76 -12.54 -16.67 -22.58
C ILE A 76 -12.50 -15.18 -22.96
N THR A 77 -11.74 -14.36 -22.23
CA THR A 77 -11.75 -12.89 -22.41
C THR A 77 -11.43 -12.48 -23.83
N LYS A 78 -10.40 -13.06 -24.41
CA LYS A 78 -9.93 -12.74 -25.77
C LYS A 78 -10.96 -13.11 -26.83
N GLU A 79 -11.58 -14.28 -26.70
CA GLU A 79 -12.62 -14.74 -27.61
C GLU A 79 -13.85 -13.84 -27.56
N MET A 80 -14.26 -13.41 -26.36
CA MET A 80 -15.39 -12.52 -26.19
C MET A 80 -15.10 -11.12 -26.74
N VAL A 81 -13.90 -10.60 -26.57
CA VAL A 81 -13.47 -9.33 -27.18
C VAL A 81 -13.49 -9.46 -28.70
N MET A 82 -12.96 -10.55 -29.27
CA MET A 82 -13.00 -10.78 -30.72
C MET A 82 -14.45 -10.84 -31.24
N GLU A 83 -15.34 -11.50 -30.51
CA GLU A 83 -16.76 -11.61 -30.89
C GLU A 83 -17.44 -10.23 -30.88
N VAL A 84 -17.30 -9.45 -29.83
CA VAL A 84 -17.90 -8.12 -29.70
C VAL A 84 -17.31 -7.12 -30.69
N CYS A 85 -16.04 -7.27 -31.02
CA CYS A 85 -15.34 -6.44 -32.02
C CYS A 85 -15.50 -6.97 -33.44
N HIS A 86 -16.22 -8.08 -33.67
CA HIS A 86 -16.40 -8.71 -34.98
C HIS A 86 -15.05 -8.92 -35.72
N THR A 87 -14.03 -9.37 -35.00
CA THR A 87 -12.72 -9.66 -35.56
C THR A 87 -12.36 -11.13 -35.35
N GLU A 88 -11.47 -11.62 -36.21
CA GLU A 88 -10.90 -12.98 -36.10
C GLU A 88 -9.52 -12.94 -35.46
N GLY A 89 -9.05 -14.09 -34.99
CA GLY A 89 -7.71 -14.25 -34.45
C GLY A 89 -6.82 -15.08 -35.36
N TYR A 90 -5.53 -14.86 -35.29
CA TYR A 90 -4.52 -15.67 -35.95
C TYR A 90 -3.46 -16.15 -34.94
N LEU A 91 -2.79 -17.23 -35.27
CA LEU A 91 -1.66 -17.73 -34.48
C LEU A 91 -0.45 -16.83 -34.74
N ASP A 92 -0.05 -16.07 -33.71
CA ASP A 92 1.16 -15.24 -33.77
C ASP A 92 2.39 -16.08 -33.42
N LEU A 93 3.23 -16.32 -34.43
CA LEU A 93 4.41 -17.18 -34.29
C LEU A 93 5.48 -16.61 -33.37
N ASP A 94 5.60 -15.29 -33.26
CA ASP A 94 6.53 -14.65 -32.34
C ASP A 94 6.10 -14.87 -30.88
N THR A 95 4.81 -14.72 -30.60
CA THR A 95 4.23 -15.03 -29.29
C THR A 95 4.38 -16.51 -28.94
N TRP A 96 4.09 -17.39 -29.92
CA TRP A 96 4.29 -18.82 -29.71
C TRP A 96 5.75 -19.17 -29.40
N GLY A 97 6.69 -18.63 -30.15
CA GLY A 97 8.11 -18.84 -29.90
C GLY A 97 8.56 -18.36 -28.51
N ARG A 98 7.96 -17.29 -27.97
CA ARG A 98 8.23 -16.83 -26.59
C ARG A 98 7.66 -17.78 -25.54
N ILE A 99 6.45 -18.30 -25.76
CA ILE A 99 5.85 -19.30 -24.88
C ILE A 99 6.72 -20.55 -24.86
N ASP A 100 7.15 -21.04 -26.00
CA ASP A 100 8.04 -22.20 -26.08
C ASP A 100 9.36 -21.95 -25.35
N ALA A 101 10.01 -20.82 -25.58
CA ALA A 101 11.23 -20.41 -24.88
C ALA A 101 11.04 -20.29 -23.36
N TYR A 102 9.88 -19.82 -22.89
CA TYR A 102 9.56 -19.75 -21.46
C TYR A 102 9.50 -21.14 -20.83
N PHE A 103 8.86 -22.10 -21.49
CA PHE A 103 8.82 -23.50 -21.02
C PHE A 103 10.19 -24.18 -21.10
N ALA A 104 10.93 -23.97 -22.18
CA ALA A 104 12.27 -24.52 -22.38
C ALA A 104 13.25 -24.09 -21.27
N LYS A 105 13.19 -22.83 -20.80
CA LYS A 105 13.98 -22.35 -19.64
C LYS A 105 13.71 -23.13 -18.36
N LYS A 106 12.54 -23.75 -18.24
CA LYS A 106 12.13 -24.56 -17.09
C LYS A 106 12.33 -26.08 -17.32
N GLY A 107 12.91 -26.46 -18.47
CA GLY A 107 13.06 -27.86 -18.85
C GLY A 107 11.73 -28.56 -19.21
N LEU A 108 10.73 -27.79 -19.63
CA LEU A 108 9.38 -28.23 -19.95
C LEU A 108 9.04 -27.93 -21.41
N CYS A 109 7.98 -28.55 -21.94
CA CYS A 109 7.38 -28.20 -23.21
C CYS A 109 5.98 -27.64 -23.00
N PRO A 110 5.52 -26.64 -23.80
CA PRO A 110 4.16 -26.16 -23.73
C PRO A 110 3.17 -27.28 -24.12
N SER A 111 2.01 -27.28 -23.50
CA SER A 111 0.92 -28.16 -23.91
C SER A 111 0.19 -27.57 -25.12
N GLN A 112 -0.59 -28.37 -25.85
CA GLN A 112 -1.39 -27.89 -26.96
C GLN A 112 -2.35 -26.74 -26.54
N ASN A 113 -2.84 -26.75 -25.31
CA ASN A 113 -3.70 -25.68 -24.81
C ASN A 113 -2.99 -24.31 -24.72
N ASN A 114 -1.66 -24.28 -24.60
CA ASN A 114 -0.91 -23.03 -24.57
C ASN A 114 -0.92 -22.31 -25.94
N GLU A 115 -1.19 -23.01 -27.05
CA GLU A 115 -1.36 -22.42 -28.36
C GLU A 115 -2.45 -21.33 -28.35
N LYS A 116 -3.51 -21.55 -27.57
CA LYS A 116 -4.57 -20.57 -27.36
C LYS A 116 -4.01 -19.20 -26.90
N GLN A 117 -2.97 -19.17 -26.10
CA GLN A 117 -2.36 -17.91 -25.61
C GLN A 117 -1.65 -17.14 -26.72
N ALA A 118 -1.20 -17.82 -27.76
CA ALA A 118 -0.56 -17.22 -28.94
C ALA A 118 -1.54 -16.77 -30.02
N TYR A 119 -2.84 -17.02 -29.88
CA TYR A 119 -3.84 -16.43 -30.78
C TYR A 119 -4.02 -14.95 -30.47
N VAL A 120 -3.87 -14.11 -31.49
CA VAL A 120 -3.94 -12.65 -31.39
C VAL A 120 -5.05 -12.15 -32.31
N PRO A 121 -5.96 -11.25 -31.84
CA PRO A 121 -6.97 -10.64 -32.69
C PRO A 121 -6.34 -9.87 -33.85
N ILE A 122 -6.91 -9.97 -35.06
CA ILE A 122 -6.44 -9.19 -36.22
C ILE A 122 -6.53 -7.69 -35.88
N GLY A 123 -5.44 -6.97 -36.08
CA GLY A 123 -5.31 -5.55 -35.74
C GLY A 123 -4.91 -5.27 -34.30
N ALA A 124 -4.78 -6.28 -33.44
CA ALA A 124 -4.24 -6.07 -32.12
C ALA A 124 -2.72 -6.03 -32.10
N GLU A 125 -2.17 -5.25 -31.19
CA GLU A 125 -0.75 -5.20 -30.88
C GLU A 125 -0.46 -6.00 -29.61
N VAL A 126 0.62 -6.77 -29.64
CA VAL A 126 1.04 -7.60 -28.50
C VAL A 126 1.79 -6.75 -27.47
N LEU A 127 1.33 -6.76 -26.25
CA LEU A 127 2.02 -6.22 -25.08
C LEU A 127 2.77 -7.37 -24.40
N GLN A 128 4.08 -7.35 -24.50
CA GLN A 128 4.90 -8.49 -24.06
C GLN A 128 4.84 -8.71 -22.56
N ASN A 129 4.78 -9.98 -22.18
CA ASN A 129 4.85 -10.45 -20.80
C ASN A 129 6.17 -11.19 -20.59
N ASP A 130 7.08 -10.61 -19.82
CA ASP A 130 8.40 -11.20 -19.55
C ASP A 130 8.37 -12.17 -18.34
N VAL A 131 7.30 -12.17 -17.56
CA VAL A 131 7.16 -12.95 -16.32
C VAL A 131 6.34 -14.22 -16.51
N GLY A 132 5.39 -14.20 -17.44
CA GLY A 132 4.48 -15.31 -17.70
C GLY A 132 4.37 -15.71 -19.16
N THR A 133 3.31 -16.44 -19.49
CA THR A 133 3.07 -16.97 -20.86
C THR A 133 1.97 -16.22 -21.61
N ALA A 134 1.03 -15.61 -20.90
CA ALA A 134 -0.07 -14.89 -21.54
C ALA A 134 0.36 -13.43 -21.83
N PRO A 135 0.48 -13.00 -23.09
CA PRO A 135 0.75 -11.61 -23.41
C PRO A 135 -0.46 -10.74 -23.10
N GLY A 136 -0.23 -9.44 -22.85
CA GLY A 136 -1.29 -8.46 -22.96
C GLY A 136 -1.55 -8.13 -24.42
N LEU A 137 -2.71 -7.53 -24.71
CA LEU A 137 -3.10 -7.16 -26.06
C LEU A 137 -3.72 -5.76 -26.06
N TRP A 138 -3.42 -4.98 -27.12
CA TRP A 138 -4.01 -3.68 -27.39
C TRP A 138 -4.75 -3.74 -28.71
N LEU A 139 -6.06 -3.56 -28.70
CA LEU A 139 -6.91 -3.60 -29.89
C LEU A 139 -7.69 -2.28 -30.01
N GLU A 140 -7.52 -1.58 -31.11
CA GLU A 140 -8.37 -0.43 -31.47
C GLU A 140 -9.54 -0.92 -32.35
N TYR A 141 -10.75 -0.61 -31.92
CA TYR A 141 -11.97 -0.97 -32.65
C TYR A 141 -12.93 0.20 -32.67
N LYS A 142 -13.19 0.75 -33.88
CA LYS A 142 -13.96 2.00 -34.07
C LYS A 142 -13.37 3.14 -33.24
N ASP A 143 -14.16 3.70 -32.34
CA ASP A 143 -13.79 4.78 -31.41
C ASP A 143 -13.37 4.27 -30.02
N LYS A 144 -13.19 2.95 -29.86
CA LYS A 144 -12.87 2.29 -28.59
C LYS A 144 -11.51 1.62 -28.63
N ILE A 145 -10.92 1.51 -27.44
CA ILE A 145 -9.67 0.79 -27.23
C ILE A 145 -9.91 -0.32 -26.22
N PHE A 146 -9.61 -1.54 -26.62
CA PHE A 146 -9.62 -2.70 -25.75
C PHE A 146 -8.19 -3.05 -25.37
N ILE A 147 -7.94 -3.14 -24.06
CA ILE A 147 -6.65 -3.54 -23.50
C ILE A 147 -6.90 -4.79 -22.68
N MET A 148 -6.32 -5.89 -23.08
CA MET A 148 -6.47 -7.17 -22.39
C MET A 148 -5.19 -7.49 -21.64
N LEU A 149 -5.27 -7.69 -20.32
CA LEU A 149 -4.11 -7.92 -19.44
C LEU A 149 -4.22 -9.28 -18.74
N PRO A 150 -3.08 -9.90 -18.36
CA PRO A 150 -3.06 -11.14 -17.59
C PRO A 150 -3.79 -11.02 -16.26
N GLY A 151 -4.21 -12.16 -15.70
CA GLY A 151 -4.84 -12.24 -14.37
C GLY A 151 -3.86 -12.17 -13.21
N PRO A 152 -2.76 -12.94 -13.19
CA PRO A 152 -1.80 -12.93 -12.09
C PRO A 152 -1.21 -11.54 -11.85
N PRO A 153 -1.23 -11.02 -10.59
CA PRO A 153 -0.80 -9.65 -10.29
C PRO A 153 0.62 -9.30 -10.73
N SER A 154 1.56 -10.23 -10.61
CA SER A 154 2.96 -10.03 -11.04
C SER A 154 3.09 -9.86 -12.54
N GLU A 155 2.36 -10.64 -13.33
CA GLU A 155 2.33 -10.56 -14.79
C GLU A 155 1.67 -9.27 -15.25
N LEU A 156 0.50 -8.93 -14.68
CA LEU A 156 -0.21 -7.70 -14.96
C LEU A 156 0.66 -6.47 -14.68
N THR A 157 1.35 -6.45 -13.54
CA THR A 157 2.23 -5.35 -13.16
C THR A 157 3.37 -5.18 -14.17
N ASP A 158 4.03 -6.27 -14.55
CA ASP A 158 5.13 -6.25 -15.53
C ASP A 158 4.68 -5.70 -16.89
N VAL A 159 3.59 -6.24 -17.44
CA VAL A 159 3.01 -5.75 -18.71
C VAL A 159 2.57 -4.30 -18.60
N CYS A 160 1.98 -3.91 -17.47
CA CYS A 160 1.50 -2.56 -17.25
C CYS A 160 2.66 -1.55 -17.24
N GLU A 161 3.69 -1.78 -16.44
CA GLU A 161 4.81 -0.85 -16.28
C GLU A 161 5.68 -0.75 -17.56
N LYS A 162 5.98 -1.89 -18.18
CA LYS A 162 6.91 -1.93 -19.32
C LYS A 162 6.26 -1.61 -20.66
N GLN A 163 4.99 -1.92 -20.84
CA GLN A 163 4.33 -1.87 -22.14
C GLN A 163 3.14 -0.90 -22.16
N LEU A 164 2.17 -1.05 -21.23
CA LEU A 164 0.91 -0.33 -21.29
C LEU A 164 1.09 1.16 -20.98
N LEU A 165 1.64 1.49 -19.80
CA LEU A 165 1.76 2.89 -19.36
C LEU A 165 2.59 3.75 -20.29
N PRO A 166 3.78 3.32 -20.77
CA PRO A 166 4.54 4.09 -21.75
C PRO A 166 3.76 4.33 -23.05
N ARG A 167 3.03 3.32 -23.54
CA ARG A 167 2.22 3.45 -24.75
C ARG A 167 1.04 4.41 -24.55
N MET A 168 0.35 4.34 -23.42
CA MET A 168 -0.73 5.27 -23.09
C MET A 168 -0.24 6.71 -23.03
N LEU A 169 0.90 6.97 -22.40
CA LEU A 169 1.51 8.29 -22.32
C LEU A 169 1.88 8.81 -23.72
N GLN A 170 2.46 7.95 -24.57
CA GLN A 170 2.81 8.32 -25.95
C GLN A 170 1.57 8.58 -26.81
N ARG A 171 0.57 7.70 -26.74
CA ARG A 171 -0.65 7.77 -27.57
C ARG A 171 -1.55 8.95 -27.24
N PHE A 172 -1.55 9.36 -25.96
CA PHE A 172 -2.44 10.39 -25.43
C PHE A 172 -1.68 11.60 -24.87
N SER A 173 -0.52 11.91 -25.39
CA SER A 173 0.35 13.02 -24.95
C SER A 173 -0.32 14.41 -24.96
N GLU A 174 -1.40 14.59 -25.72
CA GLU A 174 -2.11 15.86 -25.81
C GLU A 174 -3.09 16.13 -24.66
N HIS A 175 -3.35 15.16 -23.77
CA HIS A 175 -4.37 15.31 -22.73
C HIS A 175 -3.89 16.01 -21.44
N GLY A 176 -2.65 16.48 -21.44
CA GLY A 176 -1.99 17.06 -20.27
C GLY A 176 -1.56 15.97 -19.27
N ILE A 177 -0.82 16.40 -18.28
CA ILE A 177 -0.27 15.52 -17.24
C ILE A 177 -1.05 15.72 -15.96
N ILE A 178 -1.43 14.63 -15.31
CA ILE A 178 -1.97 14.66 -13.96
C ILE A 178 -0.95 14.04 -13.02
N MET A 179 -0.60 14.77 -11.96
CA MET A 179 0.20 14.24 -10.88
C MET A 179 -0.52 14.44 -9.56
N SER A 180 -0.24 13.52 -8.64
CA SER A 180 -0.73 13.63 -7.27
C SER A 180 0.45 13.59 -6.32
N ARG A 181 0.29 14.30 -5.21
CA ARG A 181 1.16 14.26 -4.04
C ARG A 181 0.33 13.91 -2.82
N THR A 182 0.79 12.97 -2.03
CA THR A 182 0.07 12.52 -0.83
C THR A 182 0.84 12.93 0.41
N LEU A 183 0.23 13.71 1.28
CA LEU A 183 0.79 14.06 2.58
C LEU A 183 0.25 13.08 3.63
N HIS A 184 1.13 12.53 4.43
CA HIS A 184 0.82 11.55 5.47
C HIS A 184 0.80 12.23 6.84
N LEU A 185 -0.34 12.17 7.53
CA LEU A 185 -0.55 12.81 8.82
C LEU A 185 -0.76 11.77 9.93
N ARG A 186 -0.23 12.06 11.12
CA ARG A 186 -0.41 11.28 12.35
C ARG A 186 -0.87 12.16 13.51
N GLY A 187 -1.47 11.57 14.55
CA GLY A 187 -1.87 12.29 15.76
C GLY A 187 -3.04 13.26 15.60
N ILE A 188 -3.76 13.21 14.47
CA ILE A 188 -4.91 14.05 14.18
C ILE A 188 -6.04 13.23 13.56
N GLY A 189 -7.30 13.53 13.88
CA GLY A 189 -8.48 12.88 13.31
C GLY A 189 -8.95 13.52 12.01
N GLU A 190 -9.63 12.75 11.16
CA GLU A 190 -10.12 13.18 9.84
C GLU A 190 -11.00 14.43 9.94
N SER A 191 -11.95 14.48 10.88
CA SER A 191 -12.85 15.62 11.05
C SER A 191 -12.11 16.92 11.40
N MET A 192 -11.02 16.81 12.17
CA MET A 192 -10.21 17.98 12.51
C MET A 192 -9.37 18.46 11.33
N VAL A 193 -8.83 17.53 10.52
CA VAL A 193 -8.13 17.87 9.27
C VAL A 193 -9.11 18.55 8.31
N ALA A 194 -10.31 17.98 8.12
CA ALA A 194 -11.35 18.57 7.27
C ALA A 194 -11.69 20.00 7.72
N SER A 195 -11.93 20.21 9.01
CA SER A 195 -12.23 21.54 9.56
C SER A 195 -11.09 22.55 9.37
N LYS A 196 -9.81 22.11 9.53
CA LYS A 196 -8.65 22.99 9.33
C LYS A 196 -8.41 23.37 7.87
N LEU A 197 -8.87 22.54 6.93
CA LEU A 197 -8.70 22.73 5.50
C LEU A 197 -10.00 23.12 4.78
N ASP A 198 -11.08 23.39 5.49
CA ASP A 198 -12.42 23.63 4.93
C ASP A 198 -12.42 24.72 3.85
N GLU A 199 -11.82 25.88 4.13
CA GLU A 199 -11.71 26.97 3.15
C GLU A 199 -10.96 26.57 1.89
N LEU A 200 -9.88 25.78 2.03
CA LEU A 200 -9.09 25.30 0.88
C LEU A 200 -9.87 24.26 0.07
N ILE A 201 -10.61 23.36 0.77
CA ILE A 201 -11.43 22.33 0.13
C ILE A 201 -12.61 22.97 -0.61
N MET A 202 -13.28 23.96 -0.03
CA MET A 202 -14.40 24.65 -0.68
C MET A 202 -13.97 25.51 -1.87
N ALA A 203 -12.78 26.10 -1.82
CA ALA A 203 -12.25 26.97 -2.88
C ALA A 203 -11.47 26.21 -3.96
N GLN A 204 -11.29 24.89 -3.83
CA GLN A 204 -10.46 24.12 -4.74
C GLN A 204 -11.04 24.02 -6.15
N THR A 205 -10.17 24.10 -7.14
CA THR A 205 -10.46 23.82 -8.55
C THR A 205 -9.40 22.89 -9.14
N ASN A 206 -8.16 23.39 -9.21
CA ASN A 206 -6.98 22.67 -9.65
C ASN A 206 -5.74 23.31 -8.99
N PRO A 207 -5.04 22.67 -8.06
CA PRO A 207 -5.18 21.27 -7.60
C PRO A 207 -6.43 20.99 -6.77
N THR A 208 -6.87 19.71 -6.78
CA THR A 208 -7.90 19.23 -5.86
C THR A 208 -7.28 18.64 -4.59
N ILE A 209 -8.06 18.65 -3.49
CA ILE A 209 -7.69 18.09 -2.18
C ILE A 209 -8.67 16.97 -1.85
N ALA A 210 -8.17 15.79 -1.53
CA ALA A 210 -8.98 14.67 -1.05
C ALA A 210 -8.40 14.13 0.26
N LEU A 211 -9.28 13.81 1.21
CA LEU A 211 -8.91 13.22 2.49
C LEU A 211 -9.23 11.74 2.50
N TYR A 212 -8.33 10.95 3.05
CA TYR A 212 -8.52 9.51 3.23
C TYR A 212 -8.10 9.11 4.63
N ALA A 213 -9.03 8.51 5.38
CA ALA A 213 -8.71 7.92 6.67
C ALA A 213 -8.19 6.49 6.47
N ARG A 214 -7.05 6.20 7.07
CA ARG A 214 -6.49 4.85 7.21
C ARG A 214 -6.28 4.52 8.68
N TYR A 215 -6.02 3.26 8.98
CA TYR A 215 -5.73 2.85 10.35
C TYR A 215 -4.48 3.58 10.87
N GLY A 216 -4.70 4.50 11.83
CA GLY A 216 -3.62 5.24 12.51
C GLY A 216 -3.07 6.46 11.78
N GLU A 217 -3.54 6.76 10.56
CA GLU A 217 -3.09 7.93 9.78
C GLU A 217 -4.22 8.58 8.97
N ILE A 218 -4.02 9.84 8.61
CA ILE A 218 -4.85 10.56 7.64
C ILE A 218 -3.97 10.92 6.45
N LEU A 219 -4.49 10.71 5.25
CA LEU A 219 -3.83 11.09 4.01
C LEU A 219 -4.52 12.30 3.41
N ILE A 220 -3.74 13.29 3.00
CA ILE A 220 -4.20 14.41 2.17
C ILE A 220 -3.61 14.20 0.78
N ARG A 221 -4.44 13.90 -0.20
CA ARG A 221 -4.02 13.77 -1.59
C ARG A 221 -4.30 15.07 -2.33
N LEU A 222 -3.25 15.67 -2.84
CA LEU A 222 -3.29 16.83 -3.73
C LEU A 222 -3.16 16.32 -5.16
N THR A 223 -4.07 16.71 -6.05
CA THR A 223 -4.02 16.26 -7.45
C THR A 223 -4.12 17.48 -8.37
N ALA A 224 -3.12 17.66 -9.23
CA ALA A 224 -3.05 18.74 -10.20
C ALA A 224 -2.98 18.21 -11.63
N LYS A 225 -3.56 18.98 -12.57
CA LYS A 225 -3.49 18.76 -14.00
C LYS A 225 -2.94 19.99 -14.70
N ALA A 226 -1.93 19.82 -15.57
CA ALA A 226 -1.39 20.91 -16.40
C ALA A 226 -0.81 20.33 -17.70
N ALA A 227 -0.28 21.22 -18.56
CA ALA A 227 0.27 20.83 -19.85
C ALA A 227 1.58 20.04 -19.75
N ASN A 228 2.36 20.23 -18.68
CA ASN A 228 3.65 19.58 -18.48
C ASN A 228 3.99 19.38 -16.99
N ASP A 229 4.98 18.53 -16.72
CA ASP A 229 5.45 18.17 -15.38
C ASP A 229 5.84 19.37 -14.52
N LYS A 230 6.48 20.37 -15.11
CA LYS A 230 6.97 21.55 -14.36
C LYS A 230 5.81 22.40 -13.85
N GLU A 231 4.79 22.61 -14.66
CA GLU A 231 3.59 23.34 -14.26
C GLU A 231 2.83 22.60 -13.17
N VAL A 232 2.67 21.28 -13.30
CA VAL A 232 2.02 20.43 -12.27
C VAL A 232 2.79 20.50 -10.96
N ALA A 233 4.11 20.38 -11.00
CA ALA A 233 4.96 20.44 -9.80
C ALA A 233 4.79 21.79 -9.06
N VAL A 234 4.83 22.92 -9.77
CA VAL A 234 4.62 24.26 -9.19
C VAL A 234 3.24 24.37 -8.54
N MET A 235 2.20 23.82 -9.20
CA MET A 235 0.84 23.84 -8.65
C MET A 235 0.74 23.01 -7.37
N LEU A 236 1.33 21.82 -7.36
CA LEU A 236 1.37 20.95 -6.17
C LEU A 236 2.17 21.59 -5.04
N ASP A 237 3.34 22.17 -5.31
CA ASP A 237 4.15 22.88 -4.32
C ASP A 237 3.38 24.04 -3.67
N SER A 238 2.69 24.84 -4.49
CA SER A 238 1.87 25.95 -4.00
C SER A 238 0.72 25.47 -3.12
N MET A 239 0.03 24.40 -3.48
CA MET A 239 -1.08 23.85 -2.70
C MET A 239 -0.56 23.18 -1.41
N GLU A 240 0.52 22.42 -1.48
CA GLU A 240 1.16 21.83 -0.29
C GLU A 240 1.57 22.91 0.72
N ALA A 241 2.18 24.00 0.26
CA ALA A 241 2.54 25.12 1.12
C ALA A 241 1.33 25.75 1.85
N LYS A 242 0.16 25.79 1.19
CA LYS A 242 -1.09 26.25 1.82
C LYS A 242 -1.59 25.24 2.87
N VAL A 243 -1.58 23.95 2.54
CA VAL A 243 -2.00 22.88 3.44
C VAL A 243 -1.10 22.84 4.68
N ARG A 244 0.22 22.94 4.50
CA ARG A 244 1.19 22.95 5.61
C ARG A 244 0.95 24.06 6.61
N LYS A 245 0.51 25.24 6.20
CA LYS A 245 0.19 26.32 7.14
C LYS A 245 -0.82 25.93 8.23
N SER A 246 -1.70 24.97 7.94
CA SER A 246 -2.75 24.53 8.86
C SER A 246 -2.45 23.24 9.60
N VAL A 247 -1.64 22.34 9.02
CA VAL A 247 -1.48 20.97 9.52
C VAL A 247 -0.04 20.44 9.53
N ASP A 248 0.98 21.29 9.33
CA ASP A 248 2.38 20.89 9.19
C ASP A 248 2.89 20.02 10.36
N ASN A 249 2.53 20.39 11.58
CA ASN A 249 2.94 19.65 12.81
C ASN A 249 2.45 18.19 12.85
N TYR A 250 1.52 17.81 11.99
CA TYR A 250 0.99 16.46 11.91
C TYR A 250 1.57 15.68 10.74
N ILE A 251 2.19 16.36 9.75
CA ILE A 251 2.74 15.72 8.57
C ILE A 251 4.07 15.04 8.92
N TYR A 252 4.13 13.72 8.70
CA TYR A 252 5.34 12.94 8.92
C TYR A 252 6.02 12.48 7.63
N GLY A 253 5.35 12.57 6.49
CA GLY A 253 5.89 12.11 5.22
C GLY A 253 5.09 12.51 4.01
N VAL A 254 5.67 12.27 2.84
CA VAL A 254 5.09 12.59 1.53
C VAL A 254 5.18 11.36 0.62
N ASP A 255 4.15 11.14 -0.20
CA ASP A 255 4.03 10.08 -1.21
C ASP A 255 4.19 8.66 -0.65
N ASP A 256 5.29 7.96 -0.92
CA ASP A 256 5.52 6.59 -0.49
C ASP A 256 6.11 6.49 0.94
N ALA A 257 6.09 7.58 1.71
CA ALA A 257 6.59 7.59 3.06
C ALA A 257 5.80 6.64 3.97
N THR A 258 6.51 5.91 4.83
CA THR A 258 5.93 5.13 5.92
C THR A 258 6.52 5.58 7.26
N LEU A 259 5.79 5.37 8.36
CA LEU A 259 6.32 5.67 9.71
C LEU A 259 7.65 4.95 9.97
N ALA A 260 7.76 3.70 9.53
CA ALA A 260 8.99 2.91 9.70
C ALA A 260 10.17 3.50 8.91
N ALA A 261 9.94 3.94 7.67
CA ALA A 261 10.97 4.59 6.85
C ALA A 261 11.39 5.93 7.46
N CYS A 262 10.44 6.73 7.95
CA CYS A 262 10.73 7.99 8.64
C CYS A 262 11.53 7.78 9.92
N LEU A 263 11.17 6.77 10.73
CA LEU A 263 11.95 6.39 11.91
C LEU A 263 13.39 6.03 11.54
N GLY A 264 13.57 5.17 10.53
CA GLY A 264 14.89 4.74 10.07
C GLY A 264 15.75 5.92 9.58
N GLN A 265 15.15 6.81 8.79
CA GLN A 265 15.85 8.01 8.31
C GLN A 265 16.31 8.92 9.46
N GLU A 266 15.48 9.15 10.47
CA GLU A 266 15.85 9.98 11.61
C GLU A 266 16.93 9.32 12.49
N LEU A 267 16.84 7.99 12.71
CA LEU A 267 17.87 7.24 13.42
C LEU A 267 19.23 7.31 12.72
N LEU A 268 19.26 7.07 11.39
CA LEU A 268 20.46 7.15 10.58
C LEU A 268 21.08 8.56 10.59
N LYS A 269 20.26 9.60 10.44
CA LYS A 269 20.74 11.01 10.48
C LYS A 269 21.42 11.34 11.80
N GLN A 270 20.94 10.79 12.90
CA GLN A 270 21.46 11.04 14.24
C GLN A 270 22.52 10.01 14.70
N GLY A 271 22.81 8.99 13.89
CA GLY A 271 23.70 7.88 14.24
C GLY A 271 23.20 7.08 15.44
N LYS A 272 21.87 6.93 15.60
CA LYS A 272 21.22 6.30 16.74
C LYS A 272 20.64 4.94 16.39
N THR A 273 20.53 4.08 17.39
CA THR A 273 20.02 2.71 17.30
C THR A 273 18.77 2.52 18.15
N ILE A 274 17.94 1.55 17.78
CA ILE A 274 16.68 1.25 18.45
C ILE A 274 16.48 -0.25 18.68
N ALA A 275 15.75 -0.60 19.75
CA ALA A 275 15.31 -1.97 20.02
C ALA A 275 13.87 -1.99 20.54
N PHE A 276 13.14 -3.09 20.29
CA PHE A 276 11.75 -3.23 20.69
C PHE A 276 11.53 -4.35 21.70
N ALA A 277 10.66 -4.11 22.72
CA ALA A 277 10.13 -5.10 23.62
C ALA A 277 8.62 -5.22 23.39
N GLU A 278 8.18 -6.29 22.75
CA GLU A 278 6.81 -6.44 22.30
C GLU A 278 6.05 -7.50 23.11
N SER A 279 4.79 -7.19 23.50
CA SER A 279 3.88 -8.16 24.11
C SER A 279 2.64 -8.33 23.24
N CYS A 280 1.62 -7.51 23.38
CA CYS A 280 0.36 -7.66 22.65
C CYS A 280 0.46 -7.43 21.13
N SER A 281 1.46 -6.73 20.64
CA SER A 281 1.77 -6.56 19.20
C SER A 281 2.41 -7.81 18.57
N GLY A 282 3.12 -8.61 19.38
CA GLY A 282 3.65 -9.92 18.97
C GLY A 282 4.74 -9.86 17.90
N GLY A 283 5.59 -8.81 17.89
CA GLY A 283 6.65 -8.61 16.90
C GLY A 283 6.26 -7.72 15.72
N LEU A 284 5.04 -7.17 15.71
CA LEU A 284 4.56 -6.40 14.56
C LEU A 284 5.27 -5.05 14.38
N ALA A 285 5.66 -4.37 15.47
CA ALA A 285 6.37 -3.10 15.37
C ALA A 285 7.74 -3.31 14.73
N SER A 286 8.50 -4.29 15.19
CA SER A 286 9.79 -4.65 14.60
C SER A 286 9.65 -5.20 13.18
N SER A 287 8.59 -5.96 12.88
CA SER A 287 8.29 -6.42 11.52
C SER A 287 8.12 -5.24 10.56
N LEU A 288 7.32 -4.24 10.91
CA LEU A 288 7.14 -3.03 10.09
C LEU A 288 8.45 -2.27 9.87
N VAL A 289 9.34 -2.25 10.87
CA VAL A 289 10.65 -1.60 10.74
C VAL A 289 11.57 -2.41 9.81
N THR A 290 11.51 -3.73 9.85
CA THR A 290 12.31 -4.61 8.98
C THR A 290 11.82 -4.65 7.53
N ASP A 291 10.60 -4.20 7.24
CA ASP A 291 10.11 -4.01 5.86
C ASP A 291 10.90 -2.90 5.12
N VAL A 292 11.65 -2.06 5.86
CA VAL A 292 12.50 -1.01 5.28
C VAL A 292 13.88 -1.58 4.98
N PRO A 293 14.33 -1.60 3.70
CA PRO A 293 15.68 -2.03 3.35
C PRO A 293 16.74 -1.21 4.09
N GLY A 294 17.78 -1.87 4.59
CA GLY A 294 18.84 -1.22 5.36
C GLY A 294 18.54 -1.05 6.87
N SER A 295 17.39 -1.53 7.36
CA SER A 295 17.02 -1.42 8.77
C SER A 295 18.02 -2.04 9.76
N SER A 296 18.88 -2.95 9.33
CA SER A 296 19.95 -3.53 10.14
C SER A 296 21.01 -2.52 10.60
N GLU A 297 21.07 -1.34 10.00
CA GLU A 297 21.99 -0.28 10.41
C GLU A 297 21.56 0.43 11.71
N TYR A 298 20.25 0.39 12.04
CA TYR A 298 19.68 1.08 13.21
C TYR A 298 18.83 0.20 14.13
N LEU A 299 18.23 -0.87 13.64
CA LEU A 299 17.46 -1.82 14.45
C LEU A 299 18.36 -2.93 14.98
N LEU A 300 18.66 -2.92 16.28
CA LEU A 300 19.50 -3.95 16.91
C LEU A 300 18.75 -5.24 17.20
N GLY A 301 17.42 -5.18 17.27
CA GLY A 301 16.60 -6.36 17.47
C GLY A 301 15.28 -6.10 18.19
N SER A 302 14.55 -7.19 18.44
CA SER A 302 13.29 -7.15 19.17
C SER A 302 13.14 -8.38 20.07
N ILE A 303 12.57 -8.18 21.27
CA ILE A 303 12.25 -9.24 22.22
C ILE A 303 10.72 -9.34 22.38
N VAL A 304 10.14 -10.43 21.88
CA VAL A 304 8.71 -10.73 22.08
C VAL A 304 8.53 -11.40 23.44
N SER A 305 8.20 -10.60 24.45
CA SER A 305 8.02 -11.03 25.84
C SER A 305 6.53 -11.21 26.17
N TYR A 306 5.93 -12.32 25.69
CA TYR A 306 4.49 -12.52 25.73
C TYR A 306 3.96 -12.91 27.11
N THR A 307 4.75 -13.63 27.92
CA THR A 307 4.38 -14.05 29.29
C THR A 307 5.13 -13.23 30.35
N ASN A 308 4.64 -13.24 31.59
CA ASN A 308 5.31 -12.60 32.70
C ASN A 308 6.71 -13.18 32.94
N MET A 309 6.87 -14.50 32.79
CA MET A 309 8.17 -15.16 32.89
C MET A 309 9.14 -14.65 31.82
N ALA A 310 8.67 -14.46 30.58
CA ALA A 310 9.52 -13.90 29.52
C ALA A 310 9.91 -12.45 29.82
N LYS A 311 8.99 -11.63 30.33
CA LYS A 311 9.28 -10.26 30.78
C LYS A 311 10.37 -10.22 31.85
N GLN A 312 10.29 -11.10 32.84
CA GLN A 312 11.31 -11.20 33.89
C GLN A 312 12.67 -11.69 33.36
N LYS A 313 12.68 -12.82 32.63
CA LYS A 313 13.92 -13.46 32.20
C LYS A 313 14.68 -12.69 31.12
N LEU A 314 13.96 -12.10 30.18
CA LEU A 314 14.55 -11.49 28.98
C LEU A 314 14.72 -9.97 29.11
N LEU A 315 13.87 -9.31 29.91
CA LEU A 315 13.85 -7.85 30.03
C LEU A 315 14.13 -7.36 31.46
N ASN A 316 14.36 -8.27 32.41
CA ASN A 316 14.60 -7.97 33.83
C ASN A 316 13.46 -7.19 34.50
N VAL A 317 12.21 -7.37 34.04
CA VAL A 317 11.03 -6.82 34.70
C VAL A 317 10.92 -7.44 36.11
N GLN A 318 10.76 -6.60 37.13
CA GLN A 318 10.75 -7.04 38.51
C GLN A 318 9.49 -7.86 38.84
N ALA A 319 9.65 -8.93 39.61
CA ALA A 319 8.54 -9.77 40.05
C ALA A 319 7.52 -8.96 40.84
N ASP A 320 7.97 -8.06 41.70
CA ASP A 320 7.13 -7.17 42.52
C ASP A 320 6.32 -6.20 41.67
N THR A 321 6.90 -5.67 40.60
CA THR A 321 6.19 -4.82 39.62
C THR A 321 5.03 -5.57 38.99
N LEU A 322 5.29 -6.78 38.52
CA LEU A 322 4.24 -7.63 37.92
C LEU A 322 3.17 -8.04 38.93
N ALA A 323 3.55 -8.36 40.19
CA ALA A 323 2.63 -8.74 41.22
C ALA A 323 1.72 -7.57 41.64
N LYS A 324 2.29 -6.36 41.74
CA LYS A 324 1.58 -5.17 42.21
C LYS A 324 0.74 -4.48 41.15
N TYR A 325 1.27 -4.34 39.95
CA TYR A 325 0.68 -3.52 38.89
C TYR A 325 0.16 -4.34 37.69
N GLY A 326 0.60 -5.60 37.57
CA GLY A 326 0.27 -6.48 36.44
C GLY A 326 1.11 -6.23 35.19
N ALA A 327 0.96 -7.10 34.22
CA ALA A 327 1.69 -7.00 32.95
C ALA A 327 1.26 -5.79 32.10
N VAL A 328 -0.01 -5.39 32.17
CA VAL A 328 -0.58 -4.26 31.45
C VAL A 328 -0.55 -3.01 32.34
N SER A 329 0.60 -2.41 32.53
CA SER A 329 0.78 -1.22 33.37
C SER A 329 1.88 -0.31 32.85
N ARG A 330 1.85 0.94 33.30
CA ARG A 330 2.90 1.93 33.04
C ARG A 330 4.26 1.44 33.54
N GLU A 331 4.29 0.92 34.75
CA GLU A 331 5.49 0.45 35.42
C GLU A 331 6.14 -0.69 34.64
N THR A 332 5.35 -1.69 34.27
CA THR A 332 5.82 -2.81 33.43
C THR A 332 6.32 -2.33 32.06
N ALA A 333 5.60 -1.39 31.42
CA ALA A 333 6.06 -0.83 30.15
C ALA A 333 7.41 -0.11 30.26
N CYS A 334 7.59 0.70 31.31
CA CYS A 334 8.86 1.40 31.56
C CYS A 334 10.02 0.42 31.78
N GLU A 335 9.81 -0.60 32.60
CA GLU A 335 10.85 -1.62 32.85
C GLU A 335 11.17 -2.44 31.60
N MET A 336 10.16 -2.77 30.77
CA MET A 336 10.35 -3.45 29.49
C MET A 336 11.20 -2.59 28.51
N ALA A 337 10.94 -1.29 28.42
CA ALA A 337 11.68 -0.39 27.53
C ALA A 337 13.14 -0.25 27.96
N LEU A 338 13.39 -0.04 29.25
CA LEU A 338 14.75 -0.02 29.84
C LEU A 338 15.44 -1.37 29.65
N GLY A 339 14.70 -2.46 29.87
CA GLY A 339 15.23 -3.81 29.77
C GLY A 339 15.73 -4.15 28.37
N VAL A 340 14.92 -3.88 27.34
CA VAL A 340 15.32 -4.17 25.95
C VAL A 340 16.46 -3.30 25.47
N ARG A 341 16.44 -2.01 25.85
CA ARG A 341 17.51 -1.07 25.55
C ARG A 341 18.86 -1.57 26.12
N LYS A 342 18.87 -1.93 27.38
CA LYS A 342 20.06 -2.45 28.06
C LYS A 342 20.50 -3.81 27.52
N GLN A 343 19.57 -4.70 27.25
CA GLN A 343 19.85 -6.06 26.79
C GLN A 343 20.50 -6.09 25.39
N LEU A 344 20.07 -5.18 24.50
CA LEU A 344 20.56 -5.11 23.14
C LEU A 344 21.59 -3.99 22.93
N GLY A 345 21.81 -3.13 23.91
CA GLY A 345 22.80 -2.03 23.83
C GLY A 345 22.40 -0.93 22.87
N SER A 346 21.07 -0.71 22.69
CA SER A 346 20.57 0.34 21.79
C SER A 346 20.49 1.70 22.47
N ASP A 347 20.48 2.79 21.68
CA ASP A 347 20.25 4.15 22.21
C ASP A 347 18.79 4.33 22.66
N TYR A 348 17.84 3.74 21.92
CA TYR A 348 16.42 3.78 22.25
C TYR A 348 15.86 2.38 22.50
N GLY A 349 15.08 2.24 23.59
CA GLY A 349 14.30 1.05 23.85
C GLY A 349 12.82 1.38 23.80
N VAL A 350 12.06 0.71 22.96
CA VAL A 350 10.60 0.89 22.83
C VAL A 350 9.89 -0.32 23.35
N SER A 351 8.92 -0.13 24.24
CA SER A 351 8.12 -1.24 24.75
C SER A 351 6.63 -1.09 24.47
N ILE A 352 5.97 -2.23 24.32
CA ILE A 352 4.53 -2.35 24.08
C ILE A 352 3.97 -3.43 25.00
N THR A 353 3.10 -3.04 25.95
CA THR A 353 2.34 -4.00 26.76
C THR A 353 0.89 -3.59 26.84
N GLY A 354 -0.04 -4.53 26.72
CA GLY A 354 -1.46 -4.18 26.67
C GLY A 354 -2.37 -5.34 26.35
N ASN A 355 -3.65 -4.99 26.18
CA ASN A 355 -4.74 -5.91 25.91
C ASN A 355 -5.36 -5.63 24.53
N ALA A 356 -4.90 -6.33 23.50
CA ALA A 356 -5.39 -6.11 22.13
C ALA A 356 -6.80 -6.68 21.86
N GLY A 357 -7.37 -7.44 22.81
CA GLY A 357 -8.70 -8.07 22.68
C GLY A 357 -8.65 -9.49 22.08
N PRO A 358 -9.81 -10.17 21.88
CA PRO A 358 -11.16 -9.69 22.20
C PRO A 358 -11.52 -9.81 23.71
N GLY A 359 -10.79 -10.61 24.52
CA GLY A 359 -11.03 -10.79 25.94
C GLY A 359 -10.25 -9.79 26.79
N ALA A 360 -10.81 -9.41 27.91
CA ALA A 360 -10.13 -8.66 28.96
C ALA A 360 -9.12 -9.54 29.72
N SER A 361 -8.02 -8.97 30.18
CA SER A 361 -7.04 -9.65 31.05
C SER A 361 -6.69 -8.78 32.24
N GLU A 362 -6.36 -9.43 33.37
CA GLU A 362 -5.98 -8.76 34.61
C GLU A 362 -7.02 -7.74 35.13
N GLY A 363 -8.33 -7.95 34.84
CA GLY A 363 -9.38 -6.97 35.16
C GLY A 363 -9.30 -5.65 34.42
N LYS A 364 -8.43 -5.54 33.41
CA LYS A 364 -8.21 -4.33 32.61
C LYS A 364 -8.96 -4.39 31.29
N PRO A 365 -9.48 -3.26 30.79
CA PRO A 365 -10.34 -3.26 29.62
C PRO A 365 -9.58 -3.65 28.34
N VAL A 366 -10.31 -4.20 27.38
CA VAL A 366 -9.81 -4.42 26.02
C VAL A 366 -9.39 -3.09 25.40
N GLY A 367 -8.30 -3.11 24.67
CA GLY A 367 -7.74 -1.94 24.00
C GLY A 367 -6.82 -1.07 24.87
N LEU A 368 -6.75 -1.31 26.18
CA LEU A 368 -5.79 -0.61 27.05
C LEU A 368 -4.37 -1.09 26.75
N VAL A 369 -3.50 -0.14 26.42
CA VAL A 369 -2.11 -0.38 26.06
C VAL A 369 -1.21 0.71 26.65
N TYR A 370 -0.08 0.30 27.20
CA TYR A 370 1.01 1.20 27.58
C TYR A 370 2.17 1.02 26.62
N ILE A 371 2.66 2.15 26.09
CA ILE A 371 3.81 2.23 25.20
C ILE A 371 4.85 3.12 25.88
N ALA A 372 6.07 2.64 26.02
CA ALA A 372 7.15 3.42 26.58
C ALA A 372 8.33 3.52 25.63
N VAL A 373 9.02 4.65 25.64
CA VAL A 373 10.28 4.92 24.96
C VAL A 373 11.32 5.30 26.02
N ALA A 374 12.39 4.53 26.11
CA ALA A 374 13.49 4.75 27.01
C ALA A 374 14.73 5.23 26.25
N THR A 375 15.39 6.26 26.79
CA THR A 375 16.70 6.75 26.38
C THR A 375 17.70 6.56 27.54
N ASP A 376 18.88 7.15 27.48
CA ASP A 376 19.83 7.13 28.60
C ASP A 376 19.28 7.85 29.83
N ASP A 377 18.62 8.98 29.62
CA ASP A 377 18.27 9.92 30.69
C ASP A 377 16.80 9.80 31.13
N VAL A 378 15.89 9.38 30.22
CA VAL A 378 14.44 9.47 30.44
C VAL A 378 13.71 8.24 29.94
N VAL A 379 12.67 7.86 30.68
CA VAL A 379 11.65 6.92 30.20
C VAL A 379 10.31 7.64 30.08
N TYR A 380 9.83 7.74 28.86
CA TYR A 380 8.55 8.32 28.55
C TYR A 380 7.52 7.23 28.30
N CYS A 381 6.36 7.26 28.98
CA CYS A 381 5.33 6.25 28.83
C CYS A 381 3.96 6.90 28.66
N GLN A 382 3.19 6.42 27.69
CA GLN A 382 1.81 6.85 27.46
C GLN A 382 0.82 5.67 27.59
N GLU A 383 -0.37 5.99 28.11
CA GLU A 383 -1.54 5.12 28.06
C GLU A 383 -2.32 5.40 26.79
N HIS A 384 -2.72 4.34 26.09
CA HIS A 384 -3.56 4.40 24.91
C HIS A 384 -4.77 3.47 25.03
N ARG A 385 -5.84 3.81 24.30
CA ARG A 385 -7.05 2.97 24.21
C ARG A 385 -7.45 2.80 22.74
N PHE A 386 -7.42 1.56 22.30
CA PHE A 386 -7.75 1.17 20.93
C PHE A 386 -9.06 0.39 20.93
N MET A 387 -10.06 0.87 20.18
CA MET A 387 -11.41 0.28 20.19
C MET A 387 -11.73 -0.27 18.79
N SER A 388 -11.07 -1.37 18.43
CA SER A 388 -11.25 -2.03 17.14
C SER A 388 -11.05 -3.55 17.27
N THR A 389 -11.01 -4.26 16.14
CA THR A 389 -10.69 -5.70 16.13
C THR A 389 -9.25 -5.93 16.61
N ARG A 390 -8.95 -7.15 17.06
CA ARG A 390 -7.61 -7.52 17.54
C ARG A 390 -6.52 -7.22 16.51
N THR A 391 -6.76 -7.55 15.26
CA THR A 391 -5.78 -7.33 14.16
C THR A 391 -5.52 -5.85 13.93
N GLU A 392 -6.58 -5.05 13.88
CA GLU A 392 -6.48 -3.59 13.71
C GLU A 392 -5.86 -2.92 14.93
N ASN A 393 -6.22 -3.35 16.15
CA ASN A 393 -5.60 -2.86 17.36
C ASN A 393 -4.09 -3.12 17.35
N LYS A 394 -3.63 -4.33 16.98
CA LYS A 394 -2.21 -4.65 16.88
C LYS A 394 -1.47 -3.74 15.91
N LEU A 395 -2.06 -3.47 14.74
CA LEU A 395 -1.45 -2.58 13.73
C LEU A 395 -1.35 -1.15 14.26
N ARG A 396 -2.44 -0.61 14.79
CA ARG A 396 -2.46 0.76 15.36
C ARG A 396 -1.50 0.91 16.53
N ILE A 397 -1.40 -0.09 17.39
CA ILE A 397 -0.46 -0.13 18.51
C ILE A 397 0.99 -0.07 18.01
N ALA A 398 1.34 -0.89 17.02
CA ALA A 398 2.68 -0.91 16.44
C ALA A 398 3.04 0.44 15.78
N GLN A 399 2.13 1.00 14.99
CA GLN A 399 2.31 2.33 14.37
C GLN A 399 2.43 3.44 15.41
N THR A 400 1.66 3.39 16.50
CA THR A 400 1.75 4.36 17.59
C THR A 400 3.10 4.28 18.30
N ALA A 401 3.62 3.07 18.52
CA ALA A 401 4.95 2.89 19.13
C ALA A 401 6.07 3.46 18.26
N ILE A 402 6.03 3.23 16.94
CA ILE A 402 6.96 3.82 15.98
C ILE A 402 6.82 5.35 15.98
N SER A 403 5.59 5.87 15.99
CA SER A 403 5.32 7.32 16.05
C SER A 403 5.92 7.95 17.30
N MET A 404 5.73 7.34 18.47
CA MET A 404 6.29 7.84 19.73
C MET A 404 7.84 7.85 19.73
N ALA A 405 8.45 6.84 19.09
CA ALA A 405 9.91 6.83 18.93
C ALA A 405 10.39 8.00 18.05
N ILE A 406 9.70 8.30 16.95
CA ILE A 406 10.00 9.46 16.10
C ILE A 406 9.88 10.76 16.90
N ASP A 407 8.79 10.92 17.68
CA ASP A 407 8.57 12.14 18.48
C ASP A 407 9.73 12.37 19.44
N LYS A 408 10.21 11.32 20.12
CA LYS A 408 11.33 11.44 21.05
C LYS A 408 12.64 11.76 20.37
N LEU A 409 12.92 11.18 19.21
CA LEU A 409 14.08 11.52 18.39
C LEU A 409 14.10 12.99 17.96
N LEU A 410 12.95 13.52 17.56
CA LEU A 410 12.83 14.91 17.14
C LEU A 410 12.90 15.89 18.32
N GLU A 411 12.31 15.55 19.48
CA GLU A 411 12.40 16.35 20.70
C GLU A 411 13.86 16.48 21.19
N GLU A 412 14.61 15.38 21.20
CA GLU A 412 16.02 15.40 21.62
C GLU A 412 16.88 16.23 20.66
N LYS A 413 16.63 16.14 19.34
CA LYS A 413 17.31 16.95 18.35
C LYS A 413 17.10 18.44 18.59
N ASN A 414 15.85 18.88 18.75
CA ASN A 414 15.52 20.29 18.99
C ASN A 414 16.19 20.80 20.28
N ASN A 415 16.18 19.98 21.34
CA ASN A 415 16.84 20.33 22.61
C ASN A 415 18.36 20.45 22.51
N MET A 416 18.99 19.78 21.52
CA MET A 416 20.44 19.92 21.26
C MET A 416 20.74 21.18 20.43
N GLU A 417 19.90 21.49 19.45
CA GLU A 417 20.05 22.71 18.63
C GLU A 417 19.81 24.00 19.44
N ASP A 418 18.92 24.00 20.42
CA ASP A 418 18.67 25.14 21.31
C ASP A 418 19.79 25.39 22.33
N LYS A 419 20.73 24.44 22.48
CA LYS A 419 21.88 24.56 23.41
C LYS A 419 23.16 25.04 22.72
N HIS A 420 23.16 25.20 21.42
CA HIS A 420 24.27 25.70 20.60
C HIS A 420 23.93 27.04 19.95
#